data_b8933933ad7387c312c08331edfa8003
#
_entry.id   b8933933ad7387c312c08331edfa8003
#
_cell.length_a   1.000
_cell.length_b   1.000
_cell.length_c   1.000
_cell.angle_alpha   90.00
_cell.angle_beta   90.00
_cell.angle_gamma   90.00
#
_symmetry.space_group_name_H-M   'P 1'
#
loop_
_entity.id
_entity.type
_entity.pdbx_description
1 polymer ?
#
loop_
_entity_poly.entity_id
_entity_poly.type
_entity_poly.pdbx_seq_one_letter_code
_entity_poly.pdbx_strand_id
1 'polypeptide(L)'
;HPSFSKASIIRSNVRYMDELGIERFSCAIFTHPHADHIGCAAALLERYSFDAVILPDAVSTSRTFERMMEALENEGCDVIAGHAGLSYTLGDLELDLLAPVLDYGDDLNNQSTVCKFTYGEISFLFTGDAETESERDMLREAPESLCASVLKVGHHGSNTSSSDAFIEAAAPQVAVISVGEDKRVGYNEIYEAKIG
;
A
#
# COMPACT_ATOMS: atom_id res chain seq x y z
N HIS A 1 6.38 17.35 -22.16
CA HIS A 1 5.40 16.84 -21.21
C HIS A 1 5.74 17.39 -19.82
N PRO A 2 4.77 17.90 -19.03
CA PRO A 2 5.05 18.37 -17.69
C PRO A 2 5.47 17.16 -16.84
N SER A 3 6.73 17.12 -16.43
CA SER A 3 7.18 16.21 -15.39
C SER A 3 6.36 16.50 -14.14
N PHE A 4 5.54 15.55 -13.68
CA PHE A 4 4.80 15.67 -12.43
C PHE A 4 5.82 15.74 -11.28
N SER A 5 6.04 16.94 -10.76
CA SER A 5 6.86 17.10 -9.56
C SER A 5 6.11 16.55 -8.34
N LYS A 6 6.83 16.08 -7.32
CA LYS A 6 6.24 15.64 -6.02
C LYS A 6 5.20 16.67 -5.52
N ALA A 7 5.52 17.96 -5.63
CA ALA A 7 4.61 19.04 -5.25
C ALA A 7 3.33 19.12 -6.11
N SER A 8 3.35 18.68 -7.37
CA SER A 8 2.14 18.65 -8.20
C SER A 8 1.23 17.48 -7.85
N ILE A 9 1.80 16.32 -7.50
CA ILE A 9 1.06 15.13 -7.06
C ILE A 9 0.35 15.42 -5.73
N ILE A 10 1.08 15.99 -4.75
CA ILE A 10 0.49 16.40 -3.46
C ILE A 10 -0.69 17.35 -3.69
N ARG A 11 -0.49 18.42 -4.50
CA ARG A 11 -1.56 19.38 -4.79
C ARG A 11 -2.78 18.75 -5.47
N SER A 12 -2.57 17.78 -6.36
CA SER A 12 -3.66 17.09 -7.03
C SER A 12 -4.50 16.25 -6.05
N ASN A 13 -3.83 15.47 -5.19
CA ASN A 13 -4.49 14.62 -4.21
C ASN A 13 -5.23 15.46 -3.15
N VAL A 14 -4.57 16.47 -2.59
CA VAL A 14 -5.19 17.40 -1.61
C VAL A 14 -6.41 18.08 -2.22
N ARG A 15 -6.28 18.62 -3.46
CA ARG A 15 -7.41 19.26 -4.12
C ARG A 15 -8.58 18.31 -4.30
N TYR A 16 -8.34 17.06 -4.72
CA TYR A 16 -9.40 16.07 -4.88
C TYR A 16 -10.12 15.76 -3.56
N MET A 17 -9.38 15.58 -2.48
CA MET A 17 -9.95 15.34 -1.16
C MET A 17 -10.72 16.56 -0.64
N ASP A 18 -10.20 17.77 -0.86
CA ASP A 18 -10.87 19.03 -0.50
C ASP A 18 -12.17 19.23 -1.30
N GLU A 19 -12.18 18.90 -2.61
CA GLU A 19 -13.38 18.95 -3.46
C GLU A 19 -14.46 17.95 -2.99
N LEU A 20 -14.07 16.85 -2.36
CA LEU A 20 -14.97 15.89 -1.72
C LEU A 20 -15.40 16.30 -0.30
N GLY A 21 -14.86 17.40 0.23
CA GLY A 21 -15.17 17.87 1.60
C GLY A 21 -14.62 16.97 2.68
N ILE A 22 -13.55 16.22 2.41
CA ILE A 22 -12.91 15.32 3.38
C ILE A 22 -12.05 16.16 4.32
N GLU A 23 -12.31 16.06 5.61
CA GLU A 23 -11.53 16.72 6.68
C GLU A 23 -10.86 15.69 7.61
N ARG A 24 -11.39 14.46 7.66
CA ARG A 24 -10.94 13.39 8.56
C ARG A 24 -10.98 12.03 7.88
N PHE A 25 -10.02 11.20 8.23
CA PHE A 25 -9.95 9.80 7.82
C PHE A 25 -10.01 8.89 9.05
N SER A 26 -10.77 7.80 8.96
CA SER A 26 -10.79 6.77 10.00
C SER A 26 -9.46 6.03 10.08
N CYS A 27 -8.79 5.83 8.93
CA CYS A 27 -7.50 5.18 8.90
C CYS A 27 -6.69 5.61 7.67
N ALA A 28 -5.38 5.71 7.82
CA ALA A 28 -4.42 5.73 6.71
C ALA A 28 -3.44 4.58 6.85
N ILE A 29 -3.03 4.00 5.71
CA ILE A 29 -2.03 2.93 5.67
C ILE A 29 -0.85 3.41 4.84
N PHE A 30 0.33 3.45 5.43
CA PHE A 30 1.59 3.67 4.75
C PHE A 30 2.32 2.34 4.64
N THR A 31 2.44 1.82 3.41
CA THR A 31 2.87 0.43 3.20
C THR A 31 4.30 0.18 3.64
N HIS A 32 5.24 1.06 3.34
CA HIS A 32 6.64 0.96 3.75
C HIS A 32 7.37 2.30 3.59
N PRO A 33 8.56 2.51 4.21
CA PRO A 33 9.17 3.82 4.35
C PRO A 33 9.97 4.34 3.13
N HIS A 34 9.76 3.83 1.92
CA HIS A 34 10.36 4.39 0.72
C HIS A 34 9.70 5.71 0.30
N ALA A 35 10.49 6.62 -0.25
CA ALA A 35 10.08 8.01 -0.50
C ALA A 35 8.97 8.17 -1.55
N ASP A 36 8.81 7.24 -2.45
CA ASP A 36 7.72 7.21 -3.45
C ASP A 36 6.39 6.72 -2.85
N HIS A 37 6.41 6.03 -1.70
CA HIS A 37 5.23 5.61 -0.95
C HIS A 37 4.82 6.59 0.15
N ILE A 38 5.77 7.12 0.90
CA ILE A 38 5.49 8.04 2.01
C ILE A 38 5.76 9.51 1.67
N GLY A 39 6.06 9.82 0.42
CA GLY A 39 6.47 11.17 0.03
C GLY A 39 5.44 12.26 0.25
N CYS A 40 4.15 11.91 0.30
CA CYS A 40 3.05 12.84 0.58
C CYS A 40 2.58 12.76 2.04
N ALA A 41 3.04 11.80 2.84
CA ALA A 41 2.51 11.48 4.16
C ALA A 41 2.51 12.69 5.10
N ALA A 42 3.64 13.37 5.27
CA ALA A 42 3.71 14.55 6.14
C ALA A 42 2.70 15.64 5.75
N ALA A 43 2.58 15.95 4.45
CA ALA A 43 1.65 16.97 3.98
C ALA A 43 0.16 16.58 4.19
N LEU A 44 -0.17 15.28 4.14
CA LEU A 44 -1.50 14.78 4.44
C LEU A 44 -1.79 14.83 5.93
N LEU A 45 -0.84 14.43 6.77
CA LEU A 45 -0.94 14.46 8.23
C LEU A 45 -1.03 15.90 8.79
N GLU A 46 -0.37 16.87 8.14
CA GLU A 46 -0.48 18.28 8.49
C GLU A 46 -1.83 18.92 8.07
N ARG A 47 -2.50 18.32 7.08
CA ARG A 47 -3.71 18.91 6.46
C ARG A 47 -5.01 18.32 6.98
N TYR A 48 -5.04 17.03 7.25
CA TYR A 48 -6.23 16.26 7.62
C TYR A 48 -6.06 15.61 8.99
N SER A 49 -7.19 15.33 9.65
CA SER A 49 -7.19 14.54 10.89
C SER A 49 -7.35 13.06 10.59
N PHE A 50 -6.73 12.22 11.42
CA PHE A 50 -6.80 10.76 11.33
C PHE A 50 -7.23 10.17 12.67
N ASP A 51 -8.05 9.10 12.65
CA ASP A 51 -8.31 8.33 13.87
C ASP A 51 -7.13 7.41 14.15
N ALA A 52 -6.61 6.75 13.10
CA ALA A 52 -5.44 5.87 13.21
C ALA A 52 -4.57 5.93 11.94
N VAL A 53 -3.29 5.64 12.13
CA VAL A 53 -2.33 5.40 11.06
C VAL A 53 -1.69 4.04 11.26
N ILE A 54 -1.72 3.21 10.21
CA ILE A 54 -1.07 1.90 10.17
C ILE A 54 0.20 2.01 9.34
N LEU A 55 1.31 1.54 9.87
CA LEU A 55 2.60 1.44 9.19
C LEU A 55 3.36 0.21 9.71
N PRO A 56 4.23 -0.41 8.89
CA PRO A 56 5.01 -1.54 9.36
C PRO A 56 6.00 -1.12 10.45
N ASP A 57 6.42 -2.06 11.28
CA ASP A 57 7.52 -1.86 12.25
C ASP A 57 8.86 -1.86 11.50
N ALA A 58 9.06 -0.80 10.70
CA ALA A 58 10.23 -0.62 9.86
C ALA A 58 10.76 0.81 9.99
N VAL A 59 12.06 0.95 10.09
CA VAL A 59 12.74 2.23 10.30
C VAL A 59 13.54 2.61 9.07
N SER A 60 13.51 3.90 8.70
CA SER A 60 14.34 4.47 7.64
C SER A 60 15.05 5.72 8.15
N THR A 61 16.28 5.91 7.72
CA THR A 61 17.07 7.13 8.00
C THR A 61 16.84 8.24 6.96
N SER A 62 15.82 8.06 6.10
CA SER A 62 15.53 9.05 5.07
C SER A 62 14.84 10.28 5.66
N ARG A 63 15.18 11.47 5.15
CA ARG A 63 14.51 12.72 5.55
C ARG A 63 12.99 12.70 5.32
N THR A 64 12.52 11.89 4.38
CA THR A 64 11.09 11.75 4.10
C THR A 64 10.40 11.00 5.24
N PHE A 65 11.04 9.95 5.75
CA PHE A 65 10.56 9.19 6.89
C PHE A 65 10.60 10.04 8.18
N GLU A 66 11.72 10.73 8.45
CA GLU A 66 11.84 11.62 9.62
C GLU A 66 10.71 12.66 9.65
N ARG A 67 10.41 13.32 8.52
CA ARG A 67 9.32 14.29 8.41
C ARG A 67 7.94 13.68 8.61
N MET A 68 7.73 12.46 8.12
CA MET A 68 6.47 11.74 8.34
C MET A 68 6.29 11.44 9.83
N MET A 69 7.33 10.96 10.51
CA MET A 69 7.26 10.67 11.95
C MET A 69 7.02 11.93 12.80
N GLU A 70 7.68 13.06 12.46
CA GLU A 70 7.43 14.35 13.08
C GLU A 70 5.97 14.82 12.89
N ALA A 71 5.43 14.65 11.68
CA ALA A 71 4.04 14.99 11.38
C ALA A 71 3.04 14.08 12.12
N LEU A 72 3.36 12.79 12.26
CA LEU A 72 2.58 11.83 13.05
C LEU A 72 2.54 12.21 14.53
N GLU A 73 3.69 12.56 15.12
CA GLU A 73 3.78 13.00 16.51
C GLU A 73 2.95 14.26 16.75
N ASN A 74 2.97 15.21 15.81
CA ASN A 74 2.20 16.46 15.89
C ASN A 74 0.69 16.26 15.68
N GLU A 75 0.30 15.31 14.81
CA GLU A 75 -1.10 14.97 14.56
C GLU A 75 -1.73 14.29 15.77
N GLY A 76 -0.98 13.41 16.45
CA GLY A 76 -1.37 12.78 17.72
C GLY A 76 -2.42 11.68 17.58
N CYS A 77 -2.61 11.13 16.38
CA CYS A 77 -3.50 9.98 16.15
C CYS A 77 -2.89 8.67 16.68
N ASP A 78 -3.73 7.64 16.75
CA ASP A 78 -3.27 6.30 17.09
C ASP A 78 -2.32 5.75 15.99
N VAL A 79 -1.16 5.27 16.39
CA VAL A 79 -0.20 4.63 15.49
C VAL A 79 -0.17 3.12 15.75
N ILE A 80 -0.48 2.36 14.71
CA ILE A 80 -0.62 0.91 14.79
C ILE A 80 0.49 0.25 13.97
N ALA A 81 1.23 -0.68 14.59
CA ALA A 81 2.17 -1.51 13.87
C ALA A 81 1.41 -2.52 13.00
N GLY A 82 1.52 -2.35 11.67
CA GLY A 82 0.85 -3.18 10.69
C GLY A 82 1.59 -4.50 10.48
N HIS A 83 0.92 -5.61 10.72
CA HIS A 83 1.43 -6.96 10.46
C HIS A 83 0.29 -7.92 10.10
N ALA A 84 0.62 -9.08 9.54
CA ALA A 84 -0.37 -10.11 9.20
C ALA A 84 -1.22 -10.53 10.41
N GLY A 85 -2.49 -10.82 10.14
CA GLY A 85 -3.44 -11.33 11.12
C GLY A 85 -4.23 -10.26 11.88
N LEU A 86 -3.99 -8.96 11.61
CA LEU A 86 -4.84 -7.89 12.11
C LEU A 86 -6.03 -7.68 11.19
N SER A 87 -7.22 -7.52 11.77
CA SER A 87 -8.46 -7.21 11.05
C SER A 87 -9.24 -6.12 11.76
N TYR A 88 -9.84 -5.23 10.98
CA TYR A 88 -10.64 -4.10 11.47
C TYR A 88 -11.94 -3.99 10.67
N THR A 89 -12.99 -3.54 11.33
CA THR A 89 -14.26 -3.19 10.70
C THR A 89 -14.48 -1.69 10.79
N LEU A 90 -14.62 -1.03 9.63
CA LEU A 90 -14.82 0.40 9.49
C LEU A 90 -16.18 0.65 8.82
N GLY A 91 -17.26 0.67 9.61
CA GLY A 91 -18.63 0.66 9.08
C GLY A 91 -18.91 -0.65 8.34
N ASP A 92 -19.24 -0.56 7.04
CA ASP A 92 -19.47 -1.72 6.17
C ASP A 92 -18.19 -2.22 5.46
N LEU A 93 -17.04 -1.61 5.75
CA LEU A 93 -15.75 -1.96 5.19
C LEU A 93 -14.99 -2.88 6.14
N GLU A 94 -14.51 -4.00 5.64
CA GLU A 94 -13.56 -4.87 6.32
C GLU A 94 -12.15 -4.59 5.82
N LEU A 95 -11.20 -4.53 6.72
CA LEU A 95 -9.78 -4.34 6.45
C LEU A 95 -8.99 -5.47 7.09
N ASP A 96 -8.34 -6.29 6.29
CA ASP A 96 -7.44 -7.35 6.73
C ASP A 96 -5.99 -6.99 6.36
N LEU A 97 -5.07 -7.14 7.31
CA LEU A 97 -3.64 -7.03 7.06
C LEU A 97 -3.05 -8.41 6.83
N LEU A 98 -2.44 -8.62 5.68
CA LEU A 98 -1.94 -9.92 5.21
C LEU A 98 -0.41 -10.02 5.27
N ALA A 99 0.30 -8.89 5.38
CA ALA A 99 1.75 -8.81 5.55
C ALA A 99 2.14 -7.52 6.31
N PRO A 100 3.38 -7.43 6.84
CA PRO A 100 4.40 -8.47 6.84
C PRO A 100 4.01 -9.67 7.72
N VAL A 101 4.36 -10.88 7.29
CA VAL A 101 4.16 -12.14 8.04
C VAL A 101 5.31 -12.37 9.02
N LEU A 102 6.51 -12.02 8.58
CA LEU A 102 7.76 -12.11 9.33
C LEU A 102 8.42 -10.74 9.40
N ASP A 103 9.45 -10.61 10.23
CA ASP A 103 10.35 -9.48 10.18
C ASP A 103 11.42 -9.73 9.10
N TYR A 104 11.47 -8.84 8.10
CA TYR A 104 12.41 -8.90 6.98
C TYR A 104 13.64 -7.98 7.19
N GLY A 105 13.82 -7.44 8.40
CA GLY A 105 14.95 -6.60 8.74
C GLY A 105 15.08 -5.36 7.87
N ASP A 106 16.22 -5.20 7.22
CA ASP A 106 16.51 -4.03 6.36
C ASP A 106 15.86 -4.11 4.95
N ASP A 107 15.17 -5.20 4.63
CA ASP A 107 14.42 -5.32 3.37
C ASP A 107 13.06 -4.60 3.47
N LEU A 108 13.11 -3.30 3.26
CA LEU A 108 11.94 -2.42 3.41
C LEU A 108 10.80 -2.74 2.43
N ASN A 109 11.09 -3.33 1.27
CA ASN A 109 10.06 -3.76 0.33
C ASN A 109 9.24 -4.91 0.90
N ASN A 110 9.91 -5.96 1.41
CA ASN A 110 9.23 -7.09 2.02
C ASN A 110 8.58 -6.75 3.37
N GLN A 111 8.98 -5.65 4.03
CA GLN A 111 8.27 -5.09 5.19
C GLN A 111 6.95 -4.39 4.82
N SER A 112 6.55 -4.35 3.55
CA SER A 112 5.31 -3.71 3.13
C SER A 112 4.10 -4.25 3.87
N THR A 113 3.31 -3.35 4.46
CA THR A 113 1.97 -3.68 4.94
C THR A 113 1.09 -3.99 3.74
N VAL A 114 0.79 -5.26 3.53
CA VAL A 114 -0.18 -5.72 2.53
C VAL A 114 -1.55 -5.74 3.17
N CYS A 115 -2.51 -5.10 2.53
CA CYS A 115 -3.85 -5.00 3.07
C CYS A 115 -4.93 -5.31 2.03
N LYS A 116 -6.00 -5.93 2.51
CA LYS A 116 -7.19 -6.21 1.73
C LYS A 116 -8.37 -5.44 2.31
N PHE A 117 -9.02 -4.66 1.48
CA PHE A 117 -10.28 -4.01 1.80
C PHE A 117 -11.43 -4.79 1.14
N THR A 118 -12.45 -5.11 1.91
CA THR A 118 -13.66 -5.77 1.41
C THR A 118 -14.89 -4.91 1.72
N TYR A 119 -15.65 -4.58 0.68
CA TYR A 119 -16.93 -3.88 0.79
C TYR A 119 -17.99 -4.64 0.02
N GLY A 120 -18.89 -5.28 0.73
CA GLY A 120 -19.86 -6.21 0.16
C GLY A 120 -19.18 -7.37 -0.60
N GLU A 121 -19.43 -7.47 -1.91
CA GLU A 121 -18.84 -8.52 -2.75
C GLU A 121 -17.54 -8.09 -3.46
N ILE A 122 -17.12 -6.84 -3.28
CA ILE A 122 -15.94 -6.30 -3.96
C ILE A 122 -14.77 -6.20 -2.97
N SER A 123 -13.62 -6.68 -3.39
CA SER A 123 -12.40 -6.59 -2.59
C SER A 123 -11.22 -6.01 -3.37
N PHE A 124 -10.38 -5.28 -2.66
CA PHE A 124 -9.17 -4.62 -3.17
C PHE A 124 -7.96 -5.13 -2.38
N LEU A 125 -6.97 -5.66 -3.08
CA LEU A 125 -5.71 -6.09 -2.48
C LEU A 125 -4.60 -5.08 -2.85
N PHE A 126 -4.04 -4.43 -1.84
CA PHE A 126 -2.93 -3.50 -1.95
C PHE A 126 -1.67 -4.15 -1.41
N THR A 127 -0.67 -4.35 -2.26
CA THR A 127 0.52 -5.14 -1.93
C THR A 127 1.74 -4.29 -1.56
N GLY A 128 1.64 -2.95 -1.65
CA GLY A 128 2.81 -2.11 -1.52
C GLY A 128 3.88 -2.51 -2.52
N ASP A 129 5.09 -2.71 -2.03
CA ASP A 129 6.22 -3.22 -2.80
C ASP A 129 6.70 -4.60 -2.29
N ALA A 130 5.80 -5.34 -1.64
CA ALA A 130 6.06 -6.72 -1.23
C ALA A 130 6.61 -7.54 -2.42
N GLU A 131 7.73 -8.22 -2.19
CA GLU A 131 8.42 -9.02 -3.17
C GLU A 131 8.16 -10.52 -2.96
N THR A 132 8.76 -11.34 -3.79
CA THR A 132 8.53 -12.80 -3.83
C THR A 132 8.73 -13.48 -2.47
N GLU A 133 9.56 -12.96 -1.58
CA GLU A 133 9.77 -13.53 -0.25
C GLU A 133 8.53 -13.33 0.63
N SER A 134 8.03 -12.10 0.73
CA SER A 134 6.79 -11.76 1.45
C SER A 134 5.58 -12.46 0.82
N GLU A 135 5.49 -12.51 -0.51
CA GLU A 135 4.43 -13.25 -1.22
C GLU A 135 4.40 -14.73 -0.86
N ARG A 136 5.58 -15.38 -0.79
CA ARG A 136 5.71 -16.80 -0.40
C ARG A 136 5.21 -17.02 1.03
N ASP A 137 5.51 -16.11 1.94
CA ASP A 137 5.07 -16.22 3.31
C ASP A 137 3.56 -16.03 3.45
N MET A 138 2.95 -15.08 2.72
CA MET A 138 1.49 -14.93 2.64
C MET A 138 0.82 -16.18 2.06
N LEU A 139 1.36 -16.74 0.99
CA LEU A 139 0.87 -17.97 0.36
C LEU A 139 0.93 -19.18 1.30
N ARG A 140 1.90 -19.22 2.21
CA ARG A 140 2.03 -20.29 3.20
C ARG A 140 1.04 -20.15 4.33
N GLU A 141 0.82 -18.90 4.82
CA GLU A 141 0.05 -18.65 6.03
C GLU A 141 -1.46 -18.59 5.76
N ALA A 142 -1.90 -17.92 4.70
CA ALA A 142 -3.31 -17.68 4.43
C ALA A 142 -3.60 -17.48 2.92
N PRO A 143 -3.37 -18.49 2.06
CA PRO A 143 -3.53 -18.36 0.61
C PRO A 143 -4.97 -17.98 0.21
N GLU A 144 -5.98 -18.46 0.94
CA GLU A 144 -7.39 -18.16 0.71
C GLU A 144 -7.76 -16.69 0.96
N SER A 145 -7.00 -15.99 1.77
CA SER A 145 -7.22 -14.58 2.08
C SER A 145 -6.76 -13.65 0.96
N LEU A 146 -5.94 -14.14 0.03
CA LEU A 146 -5.37 -13.34 -1.05
C LEU A 146 -6.35 -13.03 -2.18
N CYS A 147 -7.40 -13.86 -2.37
CA CYS A 147 -8.37 -13.67 -3.45
C CYS A 147 -9.03 -12.28 -3.36
N ALA A 148 -8.98 -11.52 -4.47
CA ALA A 148 -9.51 -10.16 -4.52
C ALA A 148 -10.04 -9.78 -5.90
N SER A 149 -11.07 -8.92 -5.95
CA SER A 149 -11.63 -8.41 -7.20
C SER A 149 -10.65 -7.52 -7.96
N VAL A 150 -9.90 -6.69 -7.20
CA VAL A 150 -8.94 -5.73 -7.75
C VAL A 150 -7.60 -5.89 -7.05
N LEU A 151 -6.52 -6.02 -7.83
CA LEU A 151 -5.15 -6.07 -7.34
C LEU A 151 -4.39 -4.79 -7.71
N LYS A 152 -3.85 -4.06 -6.73
CA LYS A 152 -2.73 -3.15 -6.95
C LYS A 152 -1.46 -4.00 -7.07
N VAL A 153 -0.92 -4.05 -8.28
CA VAL A 153 0.29 -4.85 -8.59
C VAL A 153 1.47 -4.41 -7.74
N GLY A 154 2.20 -5.38 -7.20
CA GLY A 154 3.34 -5.15 -6.33
C GLY A 154 4.49 -4.42 -7.02
N HIS A 155 5.21 -3.63 -6.25
CA HIS A 155 6.46 -2.96 -6.61
C HIS A 155 6.44 -2.33 -8.01
N HIS A 156 5.36 -1.61 -8.32
CA HIS A 156 5.14 -0.90 -9.59
C HIS A 156 5.26 -1.79 -10.85
N GLY A 157 4.99 -3.09 -10.72
CA GLY A 157 5.16 -4.08 -11.77
C GLY A 157 6.60 -4.56 -11.95
N SER A 158 7.44 -4.47 -10.90
CA SER A 158 8.78 -5.05 -10.90
C SER A 158 8.73 -6.57 -11.09
N ASN A 159 9.76 -7.12 -11.72
CA ASN A 159 9.93 -8.57 -11.87
C ASN A 159 10.29 -9.29 -10.55
N THR A 160 10.52 -8.55 -9.47
CA THR A 160 10.76 -9.10 -8.13
C THR A 160 9.48 -9.39 -7.36
N SER A 161 8.33 -8.93 -7.88
CA SER A 161 7.01 -9.05 -7.25
C SER A 161 6.00 -9.70 -8.17
N SER A 162 4.83 -10.04 -7.61
CA SER A 162 3.68 -10.58 -8.34
C SER A 162 4.02 -11.89 -9.06
N SER A 163 4.59 -12.82 -8.29
CA SER A 163 4.91 -14.16 -8.74
C SER A 163 3.67 -14.89 -9.29
N ASP A 164 3.87 -15.87 -10.16
CA ASP A 164 2.78 -16.66 -10.76
C ASP A 164 1.86 -17.26 -9.69
N ALA A 165 2.45 -17.83 -8.64
CA ALA A 165 1.68 -18.42 -7.55
C ALA A 165 0.87 -17.38 -6.78
N PHE A 166 1.41 -16.17 -6.60
CA PHE A 166 0.70 -15.08 -5.94
C PHE A 166 -0.49 -14.58 -6.79
N ILE A 167 -0.27 -14.38 -8.09
CA ILE A 167 -1.34 -13.98 -9.02
C ILE A 167 -2.43 -15.06 -9.12
N GLU A 168 -2.05 -16.34 -9.15
CA GLU A 168 -3.01 -17.44 -9.16
C GLU A 168 -3.87 -17.47 -7.89
N ALA A 169 -3.28 -17.23 -6.72
CA ALA A 169 -4.02 -17.15 -5.46
C ALA A 169 -4.87 -15.88 -5.34
N ALA A 170 -4.37 -14.74 -5.78
CA ALA A 170 -5.11 -13.47 -5.78
C ALA A 170 -6.26 -13.47 -6.80
N ALA A 171 -6.13 -14.19 -7.91
CA ALA A 171 -7.12 -14.37 -8.98
C ALA A 171 -7.92 -13.09 -9.33
N PRO A 172 -7.27 -11.93 -9.54
CA PRO A 172 -7.96 -10.67 -9.67
C PRO A 172 -8.71 -10.56 -11.01
N GLN A 173 -9.87 -9.87 -10.98
CA GLN A 173 -10.58 -9.49 -12.21
C GLN A 173 -9.96 -8.26 -12.87
N VAL A 174 -9.34 -7.39 -12.06
CA VAL A 174 -8.68 -6.18 -12.51
C VAL A 174 -7.34 -6.04 -11.80
N ALA A 175 -6.28 -5.75 -12.56
CA ALA A 175 -4.98 -5.39 -12.01
C ALA A 175 -4.63 -3.93 -12.35
N VAL A 176 -4.13 -3.20 -11.34
CA VAL A 176 -3.75 -1.79 -11.47
C VAL A 176 -2.25 -1.66 -11.22
N ILE A 177 -1.52 -1.11 -12.19
CA ILE A 177 -0.09 -0.83 -12.08
C ILE A 177 0.09 0.68 -11.89
N SER A 178 0.65 1.09 -10.77
CA SER A 178 1.01 2.47 -10.49
C SER A 178 2.46 2.72 -10.93
N VAL A 179 2.64 3.36 -12.06
CA VAL A 179 3.97 3.58 -12.68
C VAL A 179 4.02 4.93 -13.37
N GLY A 180 5.21 5.56 -13.41
CA GLY A 180 5.43 6.81 -14.16
C GLY A 180 5.58 6.55 -15.66
N GLU A 181 5.19 7.52 -16.50
CA GLU A 181 5.23 7.43 -17.98
C GLU A 181 6.61 7.06 -18.57
N ASP A 182 7.70 7.44 -17.88
CA ASP A 182 9.09 7.21 -18.35
C ASP A 182 9.74 5.93 -17.81
N LYS A 183 9.07 5.22 -16.90
CA LYS A 183 9.58 3.94 -16.42
C LYS A 183 9.19 2.84 -17.42
N ARG A 184 10.19 2.26 -18.07
CA ARG A 184 10.03 0.94 -18.69
C ARG A 184 9.82 -0.05 -17.55
N VAL A 185 8.58 -0.34 -17.26
CA VAL A 185 8.21 -1.46 -16.39
C VAL A 185 8.76 -2.71 -17.07
N GLY A 186 9.49 -3.51 -16.33
CA GLY A 186 9.73 -4.87 -16.76
C GLY A 186 8.40 -5.60 -16.68
N TYR A 187 7.59 -5.45 -17.74
CA TYR A 187 6.34 -6.18 -17.86
C TYR A 187 6.68 -7.66 -17.70
N ASN A 188 6.19 -8.27 -16.64
CA ASN A 188 6.00 -9.70 -16.68
C ASN A 188 4.95 -9.95 -17.77
N GLU A 189 5.35 -10.54 -18.89
CA GLU A 189 4.47 -10.96 -20.00
C GLU A 189 3.27 -11.80 -19.51
N ILE A 190 3.34 -12.26 -18.27
CA ILE A 190 2.34 -13.01 -17.53
C ILE A 190 1.04 -12.22 -17.29
N TYR A 191 1.10 -10.88 -17.16
CA TYR A 191 -0.09 -10.06 -16.87
C TYR A 191 -1.06 -9.98 -18.04
N GLU A 192 -0.57 -9.90 -19.27
CA GLU A 192 -1.43 -9.86 -20.45
C GLU A 192 -2.11 -11.22 -20.73
N ALA A 193 -1.49 -12.32 -20.32
CA ALA A 193 -1.98 -13.66 -20.59
C ALA A 193 -3.02 -14.20 -19.59
N LYS A 194 -3.07 -13.62 -18.38
CA LYS A 194 -3.93 -14.16 -17.29
C LYS A 194 -5.15 -13.29 -16.94
N ILE A 195 -5.20 -12.05 -17.42
CA ILE A 195 -6.30 -11.11 -17.18
C ILE A 195 -7.15 -10.89 -18.45
N GLY A 196 -6.79 -11.53 -19.55
CA GLY A 196 -7.49 -11.48 -20.85
C GLY A 196 -8.67 -12.45 -20.96
#